data_ee77bbd5f91cbd28a6fb72f0bbead4ec
#
_entry.id   ee77bbd5f91cbd28a6fb72f0bbead4ec
#
_cell.length_a   1.000
_cell.length_b   1.000
_cell.length_c   1.000
_cell.angle_alpha   90.00
_cell.angle_beta   90.00
_cell.angle_gamma   90.00
#
_symmetry.space_group_name_H-M   'P 1'
#
loop_
_entity.id
_entity.type
_entity.pdbx_description
1 polymer ?
#
loop_
_entity_poly.entity_id
_entity_poly.type
_entity_poly.pdbx_seq_one_letter_code
_entity_poly.pdbx_strand_id
1 'polypeptide(L)'
;IVEAAAARGLPVVAHAEGVGEAQRAARLGAARLAHAPFTERLDDAEVAAQAASVSWISTLAIHEGDTHATAVDNVRRFHAAGGTVLYGTDMGNGPMPVGLNPSELTALRDAGLDGIDLLRALAPQNLLDPAALLLRLPGTDADPTLARPLTSADLKA
;
A
#
# COMPACT_ATOMS: atom_id res chain seq x y z
N ILE A 1 -15.32 -3.68 -18.05
CA ILE A 1 -15.03 -4.42 -16.79
C ILE A 1 -15.50 -3.60 -15.61
N VAL A 2 -15.05 -2.35 -15.42
CA VAL A 2 -15.37 -1.52 -14.23
C VAL A 2 -16.88 -1.34 -14.06
N GLU A 3 -17.62 -0.97 -15.11
CA GLU A 3 -19.08 -0.84 -15.09
C GLU A 3 -19.80 -2.14 -14.66
N ALA A 4 -19.34 -3.27 -15.19
CA ALA A 4 -19.93 -4.57 -14.86
C ALA A 4 -19.61 -5.02 -13.42
N ALA A 5 -18.46 -4.63 -12.89
CA ALA A 5 -18.09 -4.84 -11.49
C ALA A 5 -18.90 -3.94 -10.56
N ALA A 6 -18.99 -2.66 -10.89
CA ALA A 6 -19.77 -1.67 -10.14
C ALA A 6 -21.24 -2.05 -10.02
N ALA A 7 -21.85 -2.56 -11.11
CA ALA A 7 -23.22 -3.08 -11.11
C ALA A 7 -23.45 -4.27 -10.14
N ARG A 8 -22.37 -4.87 -9.65
CA ARG A 8 -22.37 -5.99 -8.68
C ARG A 8 -21.80 -5.60 -7.32
N GLY A 9 -21.50 -4.32 -7.11
CA GLY A 9 -20.88 -3.83 -5.87
C GLY A 9 -19.43 -4.33 -5.66
N LEU A 10 -18.74 -4.72 -6.73
CA LEU A 10 -17.38 -5.25 -6.66
C LEU A 10 -16.36 -4.15 -6.98
N PRO A 11 -15.33 -3.93 -6.12
CA PRO A 11 -14.23 -3.03 -6.44
C PRO A 11 -13.32 -3.66 -7.50
N VAL A 12 -12.74 -2.82 -8.36
CA VAL A 12 -11.76 -3.25 -9.36
C VAL A 12 -10.36 -2.90 -8.88
N VAL A 13 -9.47 -3.89 -8.89
CA VAL A 13 -8.02 -3.71 -8.74
C VAL A 13 -7.41 -3.78 -10.14
N ALA A 14 -6.66 -2.76 -10.54
CA ALA A 14 -6.04 -2.69 -11.85
C ALA A 14 -4.52 -2.86 -11.74
N HIS A 15 -3.95 -3.78 -12.52
CA HIS A 15 -2.55 -3.73 -12.88
C HIS A 15 -2.39 -2.67 -13.99
N ALA A 16 -1.54 -1.68 -13.77
CA ALA A 16 -1.35 -0.56 -14.69
C ALA A 16 0.16 -0.32 -14.89
N GLU A 17 0.66 -0.73 -16.03
CA GLU A 17 2.05 -0.58 -16.44
C GLU A 17 2.12 0.16 -17.77
N GLY A 18 2.97 1.17 -17.85
CA GLY A 18 3.12 2.04 -19.00
C GLY A 18 2.77 3.49 -18.70
N VAL A 19 3.31 4.39 -19.51
CA VAL A 19 3.05 5.83 -19.40
C VAL A 19 1.57 6.12 -19.61
N GLY A 20 0.94 6.82 -18.66
CA GLY A 20 -0.48 7.19 -18.70
C GLY A 20 -1.46 6.09 -18.23
N GLU A 21 -1.00 4.86 -17.99
CA GLU A 21 -1.92 3.76 -17.66
C GLU A 21 -2.44 3.83 -16.21
N ALA A 22 -1.64 4.30 -15.26
CA ALA A 22 -2.12 4.55 -13.89
C ALA A 22 -3.23 5.61 -13.86
N GLN A 23 -3.04 6.71 -14.60
CA GLN A 23 -4.03 7.77 -14.76
C GLN A 23 -5.29 7.26 -15.47
N ARG A 24 -5.11 6.42 -16.49
CA ARG A 24 -6.21 5.80 -17.21
C ARG A 24 -7.03 4.87 -16.32
N ALA A 25 -6.37 4.01 -15.54
CA ALA A 25 -7.03 3.12 -14.60
C ALA A 25 -7.86 3.89 -13.56
N ALA A 26 -7.30 4.96 -12.99
CA ALA A 26 -8.00 5.83 -12.06
C ALA A 26 -9.22 6.50 -12.70
N ARG A 27 -9.08 7.10 -13.89
CA ARG A 27 -10.20 7.73 -14.63
C ARG A 27 -11.30 6.75 -15.02
N LEU A 28 -10.97 5.49 -15.26
CA LEU A 28 -11.94 4.43 -15.55
C LEU A 28 -12.63 3.89 -14.29
N GLY A 29 -12.26 4.36 -13.10
CA GLY A 29 -12.92 4.01 -11.85
C GLY A 29 -12.35 2.75 -11.19
N ALA A 30 -11.07 2.42 -11.41
CA ALA A 30 -10.40 1.44 -10.59
C ALA A 30 -10.38 1.92 -9.13
N ALA A 31 -10.79 1.08 -8.20
CA ALA A 31 -10.75 1.39 -6.78
C ALA A 31 -9.33 1.29 -6.22
N ARG A 32 -8.46 0.51 -6.89
CA ARG A 32 -7.11 0.24 -6.43
C ARG A 32 -6.16 -0.05 -7.58
N LEU A 33 -4.90 0.39 -7.47
CA LEU A 33 -3.82 -0.09 -8.31
C LEU A 33 -3.10 -1.26 -7.63
N ALA A 34 -2.81 -2.31 -8.40
CA ALA A 34 -2.10 -3.50 -7.93
C ALA A 34 -0.62 -3.21 -7.60
N HIS A 35 -0.07 -2.18 -8.24
CA HIS A 35 1.28 -1.67 -7.99
C HIS A 35 1.22 -0.15 -7.87
N ALA A 36 2.03 0.43 -6.98
CA ALA A 36 2.29 1.85 -7.02
C ALA A 36 2.87 2.23 -8.41
N PRO A 37 2.47 3.36 -9.01
CA PRO A 37 2.98 3.77 -10.32
C PRO A 37 4.51 3.85 -10.33
N PHE A 38 5.15 3.14 -11.27
CA PHE A 38 6.59 2.97 -11.34
C PHE A 38 7.19 3.29 -12.71
N THR A 39 6.35 3.34 -13.76
CA THR A 39 6.81 3.59 -15.14
C THR A 39 7.10 5.04 -15.44
N GLU A 40 6.53 5.95 -14.67
CA GLU A 40 6.76 7.39 -14.81
C GLU A 40 6.56 8.09 -13.47
N ARG A 41 7.19 9.25 -13.31
CA ARG A 41 6.88 10.17 -12.23
C ARG A 41 5.57 10.89 -12.55
N LEU A 42 4.53 10.65 -11.76
CA LEU A 42 3.26 11.36 -11.92
C LEU A 42 3.42 12.84 -11.57
N ASP A 43 2.65 13.72 -12.21
CA ASP A 43 2.57 15.11 -11.77
C ASP A 43 1.78 15.27 -10.46
N ASP A 44 1.94 16.42 -9.80
CA ASP A 44 1.35 16.61 -8.47
C ASP A 44 -0.18 16.74 -8.51
N ALA A 45 -0.75 17.20 -9.62
CA ALA A 45 -2.20 17.27 -9.80
C ALA A 45 -2.81 15.86 -9.93
N GLU A 46 -2.14 14.98 -10.67
CA GLU A 46 -2.56 13.59 -10.82
C GLU A 46 -2.42 12.82 -9.50
N VAL A 47 -1.31 13.03 -8.78
CA VAL A 47 -1.10 12.45 -7.43
C VAL A 47 -2.23 12.86 -6.49
N ALA A 48 -2.58 14.14 -6.45
CA ALA A 48 -3.67 14.64 -5.59
C ALA A 48 -5.03 14.06 -6.00
N ALA A 49 -5.31 13.97 -7.31
CA ALA A 49 -6.56 13.41 -7.82
C ALA A 49 -6.70 11.91 -7.45
N GLN A 50 -5.63 11.15 -7.59
CA GLN A 50 -5.63 9.73 -7.22
C GLN A 50 -5.69 9.54 -5.69
N ALA A 51 -5.02 10.37 -4.89
CA ALA A 51 -5.09 10.32 -3.44
C ALA A 51 -6.51 10.45 -2.88
N ALA A 52 -7.39 11.16 -3.60
CA ALA A 52 -8.79 11.33 -3.23
C ALA A 52 -9.71 10.15 -3.61
N SER A 53 -9.28 9.23 -4.49
CA SER A 53 -10.21 8.28 -5.11
C SER A 53 -9.70 6.85 -5.28
N VAL A 54 -8.40 6.64 -5.26
CA VAL A 54 -7.76 5.33 -5.53
C VAL A 54 -6.81 4.99 -4.39
N SER A 55 -6.71 3.73 -4.01
CA SER A 55 -5.61 3.26 -3.14
C SER A 55 -4.53 2.55 -3.95
N TRP A 56 -3.29 2.61 -3.48
CA TRP A 56 -2.17 1.94 -4.14
C TRP A 56 -1.63 0.81 -3.27
N ILE A 57 -1.44 -0.38 -3.87
CA ILE A 57 -0.63 -1.45 -3.27
C ILE A 57 0.83 -1.13 -3.58
N SER A 58 1.69 -1.17 -2.57
CA SER A 58 3.05 -0.63 -2.67
C SER A 58 3.94 -1.41 -3.64
N THR A 59 4.23 -2.65 -3.37
CA THR A 59 5.08 -3.54 -4.20
C THR A 59 6.40 -2.91 -4.67
N LEU A 60 7.02 -2.07 -3.83
CA LEU A 60 8.20 -1.28 -4.18
C LEU A 60 9.45 -2.15 -4.35
N ALA A 61 9.56 -3.21 -3.54
CA ALA A 61 10.74 -4.07 -3.49
C ALA A 61 10.95 -4.96 -4.74
N ILE A 62 9.96 -5.01 -5.65
CA ILE A 62 10.12 -5.75 -6.91
C ILE A 62 10.89 -4.95 -7.98
N HIS A 63 11.05 -3.64 -7.76
CA HIS A 63 11.68 -2.73 -8.71
C HIS A 63 13.13 -2.46 -8.33
N GLU A 64 13.95 -2.14 -9.32
CA GLU A 64 15.37 -1.81 -9.16
C GLU A 64 15.70 -0.47 -9.85
N GLY A 65 16.81 0.16 -9.46
CA GLY A 65 17.35 1.37 -10.11
C GLY A 65 16.35 2.51 -10.19
N ASP A 66 16.24 3.14 -11.37
CA ASP A 66 15.40 4.32 -11.60
C ASP A 66 13.90 4.01 -11.44
N THR A 67 13.50 2.78 -11.76
CA THR A 67 12.12 2.33 -11.59
C THR A 67 11.73 2.28 -10.12
N HIS A 68 12.61 1.75 -9.27
CA HIS A 68 12.43 1.76 -7.81
C HIS A 68 12.37 3.20 -7.28
N ALA A 69 13.32 4.05 -7.68
CA ALA A 69 13.35 5.44 -7.24
C ALA A 69 12.07 6.20 -7.64
N THR A 70 11.57 5.96 -8.85
CA THR A 70 10.31 6.55 -9.35
C THR A 70 9.11 6.09 -8.52
N ALA A 71 9.01 4.79 -8.24
CA ALA A 71 7.91 4.23 -7.44
C ALA A 71 7.91 4.79 -6.01
N VAL A 72 9.08 4.84 -5.36
CA VAL A 72 9.24 5.41 -4.01
C VAL A 72 8.89 6.90 -3.98
N ASP A 73 9.33 7.69 -4.96
CA ASP A 73 8.97 9.13 -5.05
C ASP A 73 7.47 9.32 -5.27
N ASN A 74 6.85 8.53 -6.13
CA ASN A 74 5.41 8.57 -6.35
C ASN A 74 4.64 8.24 -5.06
N VAL A 75 5.02 7.16 -4.35
CA VAL A 75 4.39 6.77 -3.07
C VAL A 75 4.57 7.85 -2.02
N ARG A 76 5.77 8.44 -1.91
CA ARG A 76 6.05 9.52 -0.95
C ARG A 76 5.11 10.72 -1.17
N ARG A 77 4.95 11.17 -2.42
CA ARG A 77 4.07 12.30 -2.75
C ARG A 77 2.59 11.95 -2.59
N PHE A 78 2.22 10.74 -2.96
CA PHE A 78 0.85 10.23 -2.80
C PHE A 78 0.45 10.14 -1.32
N HIS A 79 1.32 9.59 -0.48
CA HIS A 79 1.11 9.55 0.97
C HIS A 79 1.02 10.96 1.57
N ALA A 80 1.92 11.86 1.19
CA ALA A 80 1.90 13.26 1.64
C ALA A 80 0.62 14.01 1.21
N ALA A 81 0.01 13.62 0.08
CA ALA A 81 -1.29 14.13 -0.38
C ALA A 81 -2.50 13.47 0.32
N GLY A 82 -2.27 12.60 1.31
CA GLY A 82 -3.32 11.88 2.04
C GLY A 82 -3.82 10.60 1.36
N GLY A 83 -3.11 10.12 0.35
CA GLY A 83 -3.44 8.88 -0.36
C GLY A 83 -3.29 7.63 0.51
N THR A 84 -4.14 6.64 0.28
CA THR A 84 -4.11 5.36 1.00
C THR A 84 -3.15 4.39 0.35
N VAL A 85 -2.04 4.11 1.02
CA VAL A 85 -1.06 3.10 0.63
C VAL A 85 -1.34 1.80 1.38
N LEU A 86 -1.34 0.69 0.65
CA LEU A 86 -1.51 -0.66 1.19
C LEU A 86 -0.22 -1.46 0.96
N TYR A 87 0.22 -2.17 1.98
CA TYR A 87 1.37 -3.06 1.87
C TYR A 87 1.07 -4.21 0.92
N GLY A 88 1.99 -4.51 0.01
CA GLY A 88 1.98 -5.69 -0.83
C GLY A 88 3.37 -5.98 -1.37
N THR A 89 3.64 -7.23 -1.72
CA THR A 89 4.97 -7.70 -2.16
C THR A 89 4.96 -8.34 -3.54
N ASP A 90 3.78 -8.46 -4.16
CA ASP A 90 3.61 -9.25 -5.39
C ASP A 90 4.18 -10.67 -5.24
N MET A 91 3.87 -11.31 -4.11
CA MET A 91 4.36 -12.64 -3.78
C MET A 91 3.93 -13.66 -4.85
N GLY A 92 4.92 -14.38 -5.39
CA GLY A 92 4.74 -15.27 -6.53
C GLY A 92 5.41 -14.76 -7.81
N ASN A 93 5.78 -13.46 -7.83
CA ASN A 93 6.60 -12.87 -8.89
C ASN A 93 8.07 -12.84 -8.44
N GLY A 94 8.82 -13.90 -8.76
CA GLY A 94 10.20 -14.06 -8.32
C GLY A 94 10.37 -14.61 -6.88
N PRO A 95 11.59 -14.54 -6.31
CA PRO A 95 11.95 -15.15 -5.03
C PRO A 95 11.54 -14.26 -3.84
N MET A 96 10.27 -13.86 -3.76
CA MET A 96 9.76 -13.05 -2.66
C MET A 96 9.49 -13.91 -1.42
N PRO A 97 9.89 -13.48 -0.21
CA PRO A 97 9.60 -14.22 1.01
C PRO A 97 8.10 -14.23 1.32
N VAL A 98 7.65 -15.31 1.93
CA VAL A 98 6.29 -15.38 2.50
C VAL A 98 6.23 -14.52 3.77
N GLY A 99 5.18 -13.70 3.91
CA GLY A 99 5.00 -12.81 5.05
C GLY A 99 5.56 -11.41 4.83
N LEU A 100 6.10 -10.81 5.88
CA LEU A 100 6.67 -9.46 5.78
C LEU A 100 8.01 -9.48 5.05
N ASN A 101 8.11 -8.65 4.02
CA ASN A 101 9.35 -8.44 3.27
C ASN A 101 10.11 -7.25 3.85
N PRO A 102 11.30 -7.44 4.45
CA PRO A 102 12.08 -6.34 5.02
C PRO A 102 12.44 -5.25 4.00
N SER A 103 12.70 -5.62 2.74
CA SER A 103 13.01 -4.65 1.68
C SER A 103 11.81 -3.77 1.35
N GLU A 104 10.59 -4.33 1.33
CA GLU A 104 9.37 -3.55 1.14
C GLU A 104 9.11 -2.60 2.30
N LEU A 105 9.34 -3.06 3.55
CA LEU A 105 9.21 -2.20 4.73
C LEU A 105 10.23 -1.04 4.72
N THR A 106 11.46 -1.30 4.24
CA THR A 106 12.47 -0.27 4.07
C THR A 106 12.04 0.75 3.02
N ALA A 107 11.59 0.29 1.84
CA ALA A 107 11.13 1.17 0.77
C ALA A 107 9.91 2.03 1.18
N LEU A 108 8.99 1.47 1.97
CA LEU A 108 7.87 2.25 2.52
C LEU A 108 8.34 3.33 3.50
N ARG A 109 9.34 3.05 4.34
CA ARG A 109 9.96 4.06 5.22
C ARG A 109 10.68 5.14 4.41
N ASP A 110 11.41 4.78 3.35
CA ASP A 110 12.04 5.72 2.42
C ASP A 110 11.00 6.61 1.72
N ALA A 111 9.79 6.10 1.51
CA ALA A 111 8.66 6.85 1.03
C ALA A 111 7.94 7.68 2.13
N GLY A 112 8.43 7.67 3.36
CA GLY A 112 7.91 8.46 4.47
C GLY A 112 6.77 7.81 5.27
N LEU A 113 6.45 6.54 5.02
CA LEU A 113 5.51 5.80 5.86
C LEU A 113 6.24 5.22 7.06
N ASP A 114 6.08 5.82 8.22
CA ASP A 114 6.71 5.37 9.45
C ASP A 114 5.70 5.26 10.59
N GLY A 115 6.07 4.57 11.66
CA GLY A 115 5.24 4.40 12.86
C GLY A 115 3.82 3.94 12.51
N ILE A 116 2.84 4.77 12.85
CA ILE A 116 1.42 4.44 12.70
C ILE A 116 0.99 4.32 11.23
N ASP A 117 1.61 5.08 10.30
CA ASP A 117 1.23 5.04 8.89
C ASP A 117 1.71 3.74 8.24
N LEU A 118 2.88 3.26 8.62
CA LEU A 118 3.35 1.93 8.21
C LEU A 118 2.42 0.82 8.74
N LEU A 119 1.98 0.92 9.98
CA LEU A 119 1.02 -0.02 10.55
C LEU A 119 -0.33 0.00 9.83
N ARG A 120 -0.81 1.19 9.46
CA ARG A 120 -2.04 1.33 8.65
C ARG A 120 -1.91 0.71 7.27
N ALA A 121 -0.74 0.83 6.64
CA ALA A 121 -0.49 0.18 5.35
C ALA A 121 -0.52 -1.35 5.46
N LEU A 122 -0.01 -1.91 6.55
CA LEU A 122 0.04 -3.35 6.83
C LEU A 122 -1.31 -3.94 7.25
N ALA A 123 -2.15 -3.16 7.93
CA ALA A 123 -3.42 -3.60 8.48
C ALA A 123 -4.56 -2.63 8.07
N PRO A 124 -4.96 -2.63 6.79
CA PRO A 124 -5.98 -1.72 6.28
C PRO A 124 -7.41 -2.12 6.71
N GLN A 125 -7.56 -2.68 7.89
CA GLN A 125 -8.82 -3.18 8.40
C GLN A 125 -9.52 -2.12 9.25
N ASN A 126 -10.84 -2.21 9.29
CA ASN A 126 -11.63 -1.46 10.25
C ASN A 126 -11.32 -1.98 11.67
N LEU A 127 -10.67 -1.17 12.49
CA LEU A 127 -10.32 -1.52 13.88
C LEU A 127 -11.57 -1.79 14.77
N LEU A 128 -12.75 -1.39 14.30
CA LEU A 128 -14.02 -1.67 14.96
C LEU A 128 -14.67 -2.98 14.51
N ASP A 129 -14.06 -3.69 13.56
CA ASP A 129 -14.52 -5.01 13.16
C ASP A 129 -14.23 -5.99 14.30
N PRO A 130 -15.25 -6.69 14.85
CA PRO A 130 -15.04 -7.68 15.91
C PRO A 130 -14.11 -8.84 15.53
N ALA A 131 -13.92 -9.07 14.22
CA ALA A 131 -12.98 -10.06 13.69
C ALA A 131 -11.57 -9.49 13.47
N ALA A 132 -11.34 -8.19 13.71
CA ALA A 132 -10.03 -7.58 13.54
C ALA A 132 -9.01 -8.16 14.51
N LEU A 133 -7.88 -8.61 13.97
CA LEU A 133 -6.77 -9.10 14.77
C LEU A 133 -5.99 -7.92 15.34
N LEU A 134 -5.98 -7.77 16.66
CA LEU A 134 -5.16 -6.78 17.34
C LEU A 134 -3.73 -7.30 17.49
N LEU A 135 -2.76 -6.45 17.17
CA LEU A 135 -1.34 -6.75 17.31
C LEU A 135 -0.74 -5.95 18.47
N ARG A 136 0.13 -6.60 19.23
CA ARG A 136 1.02 -5.93 20.18
C ARG A 136 2.38 -5.74 19.53
N LEU A 137 2.88 -4.50 19.58
CA LEU A 137 4.23 -4.13 19.18
C LEU A 137 5.06 -3.91 20.46
N PRO A 138 6.22 -4.55 20.62
CA PRO A 138 7.14 -4.20 21.69
C PRO A 138 7.86 -2.88 21.36
N GLY A 139 8.02 -2.04 22.38
CA GLY A 139 8.74 -0.76 22.22
C GLY A 139 7.91 0.37 21.62
N THR A 140 8.58 1.48 21.32
CA THR A 140 7.98 2.73 20.81
C THR A 140 8.20 2.96 19.32
N ASP A 141 9.06 2.19 18.71
CA ASP A 141 9.53 2.31 17.33
C ASP A 141 8.61 1.64 16.30
N ALA A 142 7.53 1.04 16.76
CA ALA A 142 6.46 0.46 15.93
C ALA A 142 6.99 -0.47 14.81
N ASP A 143 8.05 -1.28 15.09
CA ASP A 143 8.58 -2.23 14.12
C ASP A 143 7.58 -3.39 13.91
N PRO A 144 6.95 -3.50 12.72
CA PRO A 144 5.97 -4.53 12.46
C PRO A 144 6.57 -5.94 12.41
N THR A 145 7.89 -6.09 12.23
CA THR A 145 8.56 -7.40 12.25
C THR A 145 8.54 -8.04 13.62
N LEU A 146 8.36 -7.24 14.68
CA LEU A 146 8.26 -7.65 16.06
C LEU A 146 6.82 -7.80 16.54
N ALA A 147 5.84 -7.57 15.66
CA ALA A 147 4.43 -7.65 15.99
C ALA A 147 4.02 -9.09 16.32
N ARG A 148 3.21 -9.25 17.35
CA ARG A 148 2.53 -10.51 17.66
C ARG A 148 1.06 -10.28 17.98
N PRO A 149 0.19 -11.27 17.81
CA PRO A 149 -1.20 -11.15 18.21
C PRO A 149 -1.34 -10.75 19.68
N LEU A 150 -2.24 -9.82 19.96
CA LEU A 150 -2.61 -9.45 21.32
C LEU A 150 -3.42 -10.60 21.96
N THR A 151 -3.07 -10.96 23.17
CA THR A 151 -3.77 -12.00 23.91
C THR A 151 -4.45 -11.41 25.17
N SER A 152 -5.38 -12.14 25.75
CA SER A 152 -6.03 -11.72 27.01
C SER A 152 -5.05 -11.57 28.17
N ALA A 153 -3.89 -12.20 28.12
CA ALA A 153 -2.84 -12.06 29.13
C ALA A 153 -2.16 -10.67 29.05
N ASP A 154 -2.12 -10.07 27.88
CA ASP A 154 -1.54 -8.73 27.64
C ASP A 154 -2.43 -7.60 28.18
N LEU A 155 -3.71 -7.88 28.43
CA LEU A 155 -4.70 -6.92 28.93
C LEU A 155 -4.82 -6.92 30.45
N LYS A 156 -4.09 -7.82 31.13
CA LYS A 156 -4.02 -7.87 32.58
C LYS A 156 -2.82 -7.02 33.01
N ALA A 157 -3.07 -5.75 33.34
CA ALA A 157 -2.11 -4.90 34.02
C ALA A 157 -2.04 -5.25 35.49
#